data_8d6154bed8805836d2aaaf666c74f1f4
#
_entry.id   8d6154bed8805836d2aaaf666c74f1f4
#
_cell.length_a   1.000
_cell.length_b   1.000
_cell.length_c   1.000
_cell.angle_alpha   90.00
_cell.angle_beta   90.00
_cell.angle_gamma   90.00
#
_symmetry.space_group_name_H-M   'P 1'
#
loop_
_entity.id
_entity.type
_entity.pdbx_description
1 polymer ?
#
loop_
_entity_poly.entity_id
_entity_poly.type
_entity_poly.pdbx_seq_one_letter_code
_entity_poly.pdbx_strand_id
1 'polypeptide(L)'
;MGLQELIDALAAADQDHVAPIGFGEPMSYRGYYEELAFEPARNVTVASMLSHAKSALGATFTGYKGGEFTMHAHTDCYISEYGKTGGDKIGPVLVAYLTGLAE
;
A
#
# COMPACT_ATOMS: atom_id res chain seq x y z
N MET A 1 -8.22 -4.68 -3.75
CA MET A 1 -7.00 -5.37 -4.26
C MET A 1 -6.20 -5.89 -3.09
N GLY A 2 -5.86 -7.17 -3.14
CA GLY A 2 -5.07 -7.78 -2.08
C GLY A 2 -3.58 -7.42 -2.20
N LEU A 3 -2.85 -7.60 -1.12
CA LEU A 3 -1.43 -7.25 -1.05
C LEU A 3 -0.59 -7.96 -2.12
N GLN A 4 -0.82 -9.26 -2.36
CA GLN A 4 -0.08 -9.98 -3.40
C GLN A 4 -0.37 -9.45 -4.80
N GLU A 5 -1.62 -9.10 -5.08
CA GLU A 5 -1.99 -8.50 -6.36
C GLU A 5 -1.30 -7.15 -6.57
N LEU A 6 -1.21 -6.34 -5.51
CA LEU A 6 -0.49 -5.07 -5.54
C LEU A 6 1.00 -5.30 -5.82
N ILE A 7 1.64 -6.24 -5.13
CA ILE A 7 3.04 -6.59 -5.33
C ILE A 7 3.29 -7.04 -6.77
N ASP A 8 2.45 -7.92 -7.29
CA ASP A 8 2.58 -8.43 -8.66
C ASP A 8 2.44 -7.32 -9.70
N ALA A 9 1.48 -6.42 -9.51
CA ALA A 9 1.27 -5.28 -10.40
C ALA A 9 2.47 -4.33 -10.40
N LEU A 10 3.00 -4.01 -9.23
CA LEU A 10 4.18 -3.15 -9.11
C LEU A 10 5.42 -3.82 -9.69
N ALA A 11 5.59 -5.12 -9.47
CA ALA A 11 6.75 -5.87 -10.00
C ALA A 11 6.75 -5.94 -11.53
N ALA A 12 5.56 -5.92 -12.16
CA ALA A 12 5.42 -5.97 -13.61
C ALA A 12 5.60 -4.61 -14.28
N ALA A 13 5.62 -3.51 -13.53
CA ALA A 13 5.68 -2.16 -14.04
C ALA A 13 7.12 -1.66 -14.19
N ASP A 14 7.30 -0.50 -14.84
CA ASP A 14 8.59 0.19 -14.93
C ASP A 14 9.01 0.65 -13.53
N GLN A 15 10.09 0.08 -13.01
CA GLN A 15 10.59 0.36 -11.67
C GLN A 15 11.08 1.80 -11.50
N ASP A 16 11.48 2.44 -12.58
CA ASP A 16 11.99 3.81 -12.57
C ASP A 16 10.89 4.86 -12.70
N HIS A 17 9.66 4.43 -12.99
CA HIS A 17 8.52 5.36 -13.06
C HIS A 17 8.29 6.03 -11.72
N VAL A 18 8.15 7.37 -11.74
CA VAL A 18 7.90 8.18 -10.55
C VAL A 18 6.42 8.53 -10.48
N ALA A 19 5.76 8.12 -9.40
CA ALA A 19 4.40 8.55 -9.11
C ALA A 19 4.46 9.89 -8.36
N PRO A 20 3.83 10.96 -8.88
CA PRO A 20 3.80 12.26 -8.17
C PRO A 20 3.17 12.16 -6.80
N ILE A 21 2.13 11.36 -6.68
CA ILE A 21 1.47 11.03 -5.41
C ILE A 21 1.36 9.51 -5.34
N GLY A 22 2.12 8.91 -4.45
CA GLY A 22 2.14 7.47 -4.25
C GLY A 22 2.10 7.13 -2.76
N PHE A 23 2.79 6.06 -2.39
CA PHE A 23 2.79 5.62 -1.00
C PHE A 23 4.18 5.22 -0.52
N GLY A 24 4.36 5.25 0.80
CA GLY A 24 5.58 4.88 1.49
C GLY A 24 5.36 3.77 2.50
N GLU A 25 5.73 3.99 3.74
CA GLU A 25 5.75 2.96 4.77
C GLU A 25 4.39 2.33 5.06
N PRO A 26 4.34 0.99 5.23
CA PRO A 26 3.12 0.30 5.61
C PRO A 26 2.83 0.44 7.10
N MET A 27 1.54 0.45 7.44
CA MET A 27 1.06 0.47 8.82
C MET A 27 -0.27 -0.28 8.92
N SER A 28 -0.66 -0.67 10.13
CA SER A 28 -2.01 -1.20 10.35
C SER A 28 -3.03 -0.07 10.11
N TYR A 29 -4.06 -0.36 9.33
CA TYR A 29 -5.09 0.62 9.03
C TYR A 29 -5.85 0.97 10.32
N ARG A 30 -5.87 2.24 10.65
CA ARG A 30 -6.46 2.72 11.90
C ARG A 30 -7.96 2.39 11.97
N GLY A 31 -8.33 1.59 12.97
CA GLY A 31 -9.69 1.12 13.15
C GLY A 31 -10.04 -0.14 12.37
N TYR A 32 -9.18 -0.59 11.45
CA TYR A 32 -9.40 -1.77 10.61
C TYR A 32 -8.14 -2.65 10.67
N TYR A 33 -8.03 -3.44 11.69
CA TYR A 33 -6.80 -4.18 12.02
C TYR A 33 -6.38 -5.20 10.98
N GLU A 34 -7.32 -5.76 10.25
CA GLU A 34 -7.05 -6.78 9.22
C GLU A 34 -6.64 -6.16 7.89
N GLU A 35 -6.61 -4.84 7.80
CA GLU A 35 -6.30 -4.10 6.59
C GLU A 35 -4.98 -3.39 6.72
N LEU A 36 -4.31 -3.21 5.59
CA LEU A 36 -3.01 -2.57 5.50
C LEU A 36 -3.16 -1.18 4.91
N ALA A 37 -2.57 -0.18 5.56
CA ALA A 37 -2.48 1.16 5.01
C ALA A 37 -1.02 1.52 4.75
N PHE A 38 -0.80 2.32 3.71
CA PHE A 38 0.50 2.90 3.44
C PHE A 38 0.42 4.41 3.66
N GLU A 39 1.47 5.00 4.21
CA GLU A 39 1.55 6.45 4.31
C GLU A 39 1.60 7.09 2.92
N PRO A 40 0.89 8.21 2.68
CA PRO A 40 1.04 8.91 1.42
C PRO A 40 2.45 9.48 1.29
N ALA A 41 2.99 9.43 0.07
CA ALA A 41 4.32 9.93 -0.22
C ALA A 41 4.32 10.58 -1.60
N ARG A 42 5.18 11.58 -1.79
CA ARG A 42 5.28 12.30 -3.06
C ARG A 42 6.55 11.93 -3.81
N ASN A 43 6.46 11.93 -5.14
CA ASN A 43 7.61 11.70 -6.02
C ASN A 43 8.35 10.40 -5.68
N VAL A 44 7.60 9.32 -5.57
CA VAL A 44 8.13 7.99 -5.25
C VAL A 44 8.20 7.12 -6.49
N THR A 45 9.25 6.30 -6.56
CA THR A 45 9.39 5.34 -7.67
C THR A 45 8.53 4.10 -7.44
N VAL A 46 8.19 3.41 -8.52
CA VAL A 46 7.54 2.10 -8.44
C VAL A 46 8.39 1.13 -7.62
N ALA A 47 9.72 1.15 -7.82
CA ALA A 47 10.63 0.31 -7.04
C ALA A 47 10.52 0.55 -5.53
N SER A 48 10.41 1.81 -5.12
CA SER A 48 10.23 2.17 -3.70
C SER A 48 8.90 1.64 -3.16
N MET A 49 7.81 1.86 -3.88
CA MET A 49 6.49 1.35 -3.47
C MET A 49 6.47 -0.18 -3.40
N LEU A 50 7.11 -0.85 -4.37
CA LEU A 50 7.23 -2.31 -4.38
C LEU A 50 8.00 -2.82 -3.16
N SER A 51 9.10 -2.16 -2.79
CA SER A 51 9.88 -2.50 -1.61
C SER A 51 9.04 -2.42 -0.33
N HIS A 52 8.27 -1.35 -0.17
CA HIS A 52 7.38 -1.19 0.97
C HIS A 52 6.27 -2.24 0.99
N ALA A 53 5.66 -2.54 -0.15
CA ALA A 53 4.63 -3.57 -0.25
C ALA A 53 5.18 -4.96 0.09
N LYS A 54 6.36 -5.31 -0.40
CA LYS A 54 7.02 -6.58 -0.07
C LYS A 54 7.34 -6.70 1.42
N SER A 55 7.79 -5.62 2.03
CA SER A 55 8.13 -5.63 3.46
C SER A 55 6.89 -5.85 4.34
N ALA A 56 5.72 -5.50 3.86
CA ALA A 56 4.47 -5.68 4.60
C ALA A 56 3.97 -7.14 4.57
N LEU A 57 4.29 -7.89 3.51
CA LEU A 57 3.83 -9.28 3.38
C LEU A 57 4.49 -10.15 4.46
N GLY A 58 3.66 -10.78 5.30
CA GLY A 58 4.12 -11.56 6.43
C GLY A 58 4.52 -10.75 7.66
N ALA A 59 4.47 -9.42 7.58
CA ALA A 59 4.78 -8.56 8.72
C ALA A 59 3.61 -8.53 9.71
N THR A 60 3.94 -8.42 10.99
CA THR A 60 2.95 -8.30 12.06
C THR A 60 2.90 -6.87 12.55
N PHE A 61 1.69 -6.33 12.57
CA PHE A 61 1.43 -4.97 13.04
C PHE A 61 0.56 -5.01 14.30
N THR A 62 0.81 -4.08 15.22
CA THR A 62 -0.04 -3.91 16.40
C THR A 62 -1.20 -3.01 16.03
N GLY A 63 -2.43 -3.54 16.20
CA GLY A 63 -3.65 -2.79 15.92
C GLY A 63 -3.93 -1.72 16.98
N TYR A 64 -4.91 -0.89 16.68
CA TYR A 64 -5.30 0.25 17.52
C TYR A 64 -5.61 -0.11 18.98
N LYS A 65 -6.20 -1.29 19.19
CA LYS A 65 -6.55 -1.78 20.54
C LYS A 65 -5.53 -2.77 21.11
N GLY A 66 -4.32 -2.83 20.55
CA GLY A 66 -3.25 -3.68 21.05
C GLY A 66 -3.23 -5.12 20.50
N GLY A 67 -4.16 -5.49 19.62
CA GLY A 67 -4.13 -6.79 18.95
C GLY A 67 -3.05 -6.84 17.87
N GLU A 68 -2.47 -8.02 17.65
CA GLU A 68 -1.49 -8.23 16.58
C GLU A 68 -2.15 -8.84 15.35
N PHE A 69 -1.79 -8.32 14.17
CA PHE A 69 -2.30 -8.78 12.88
C PHE A 69 -1.15 -9.00 11.92
N THR A 70 -1.08 -10.20 11.34
CA THR A 70 -0.09 -10.52 10.33
C THR A 70 -0.69 -10.32 8.95
N MET A 71 -0.04 -9.51 8.12
CA MET A 71 -0.49 -9.22 6.76
C MET A 71 -0.21 -10.40 5.85
N HIS A 72 -1.18 -10.73 5.01
CA HIS A 72 -1.10 -11.89 4.09
C HIS A 72 -1.45 -11.49 2.66
N ALA A 73 -1.38 -12.46 1.75
CA ALA A 73 -1.57 -12.22 0.32
C ALA A 73 -2.89 -11.54 -0.06
N HIS A 74 -3.95 -11.77 0.70
CA HIS A 74 -5.28 -11.24 0.42
C HIS A 74 -5.65 -10.01 1.28
N THR A 75 -4.71 -9.51 2.07
CA THR A 75 -4.94 -8.31 2.90
C THR A 75 -5.26 -7.11 2.00
N ASP A 76 -6.38 -6.44 2.24
CA ASP A 76 -6.76 -5.24 1.50
C ASP A 76 -5.82 -4.08 1.84
N CYS A 77 -5.49 -3.29 0.83
CA CYS A 77 -4.52 -2.22 0.93
C CYS A 77 -5.17 -0.85 0.71
N TYR A 78 -4.73 0.14 1.49
CA TYR A 78 -5.22 1.52 1.44
C TYR A 78 -4.03 2.49 1.44
N ILE A 79 -4.24 3.68 0.89
CA ILE A 79 -3.36 4.83 1.14
C ILE A 79 -4.06 5.68 2.19
N SER A 80 -3.45 5.84 3.36
CA SER A 80 -4.07 6.58 4.46
C SER A 80 -4.08 8.07 4.19
N GLU A 81 -5.02 8.78 4.84
CA GLU A 81 -5.05 10.23 4.84
C GLU A 81 -4.49 10.75 6.17
N TYR A 82 -3.69 11.80 6.11
CA TYR A 82 -3.10 12.40 7.31
C TYR A 82 -4.18 12.87 8.28
N GLY A 83 -4.05 12.43 9.54
CA GLY A 83 -4.94 12.87 10.62
C GLY A 83 -6.37 12.35 10.54
N LYS A 84 -6.67 11.46 9.58
CA LYS A 84 -8.01 10.90 9.39
C LYS A 84 -7.98 9.39 9.58
N THR A 85 -9.15 8.84 9.89
CA THR A 85 -9.35 7.39 10.00
C THR A 85 -9.69 6.75 8.66
N GLY A 86 -9.94 7.56 7.64
CA GLY A 86 -10.23 7.09 6.29
C GLY A 86 -9.00 7.11 5.38
N GLY A 87 -9.16 6.62 4.18
CA GLY A 87 -8.14 6.59 3.15
C GLY A 87 -8.69 6.01 1.86
N ASP A 88 -7.90 6.08 0.81
CA ASP A 88 -8.28 5.56 -0.49
C ASP A 88 -7.89 4.08 -0.60
N LYS A 89 -8.87 3.24 -0.89
CA LYS A 89 -8.61 1.82 -1.16
C LYS A 89 -7.83 1.67 -2.46
N ILE A 90 -6.74 0.92 -2.39
CA ILE A 90 -5.93 0.65 -3.58
C ILE A 90 -6.64 -0.42 -4.41
N GLY A 91 -7.01 -0.03 -5.62
CA GLY A 91 -7.63 -0.89 -6.61
C GLY A 91 -6.99 -0.74 -7.98
N PRO A 92 -7.52 -1.40 -9.03
CA PRO A 92 -6.91 -1.40 -10.36
C PRO A 92 -6.70 -0.01 -10.95
N VAL A 93 -7.63 0.92 -10.74
CA VAL A 93 -7.52 2.29 -11.27
C VAL A 93 -6.37 3.04 -10.61
N LEU A 94 -6.27 2.97 -9.30
CA LEU A 94 -5.19 3.63 -8.57
C LEU A 94 -3.83 3.02 -8.92
N VAL A 95 -3.76 1.69 -9.03
CA VAL A 95 -2.52 1.00 -9.43
C VAL A 95 -2.09 1.41 -10.83
N ALA A 96 -3.03 1.56 -11.77
CA ALA A 96 -2.71 2.04 -13.12
C ALA A 96 -2.10 3.45 -13.06
N TYR A 97 -2.62 4.32 -12.22
CA TYR A 97 -2.04 5.64 -11.99
C TYR A 97 -0.63 5.56 -11.38
N LEU A 98 -0.46 4.75 -10.32
CA LEU A 98 0.81 4.62 -9.61
C LEU A 98 1.93 4.05 -10.50
N THR A 99 1.57 3.20 -11.44
CA THR A 99 2.53 2.54 -12.35
C THR A 99 2.74 3.27 -13.67
N GLY A 100 2.02 4.36 -13.91
CA GLY A 100 2.13 5.14 -15.15
C GLY A 100 1.37 4.52 -16.34
N LEU A 101 0.55 3.53 -16.13
CA LEU A 101 -0.25 2.87 -17.18
C LEU A 101 -1.53 3.65 -17.52
N ALA A 102 -2.01 4.47 -16.58
CA ALA A 102 -3.13 5.38 -16.80
C ALA A 102 -2.61 6.82 -16.91
N GLU A 103 -3.03 7.50 -17.93
CA GLU A 103 -2.68 8.89 -18.16
C GLU A 103 -3.92 9.78 -18.10
#